data_f65276963e9bb951c0504c98ddfd087d
#
_entry.id   f65276963e9bb951c0504c98ddfd087d
#
_cell.length_a   1.000
_cell.length_b   1.000
_cell.length_c   1.000
_cell.angle_alpha   90.00
_cell.angle_beta   90.00
_cell.angle_gamma   90.00
#
_symmetry.space_group_name_H-M   'P 1'
#
loop_
_entity.id
_entity.type
_entity.pdbx_description
1 polymer ?
#
loop_
_entity_poly.entity_id
_entity_poly.type
_entity_poly.pdbx_seq_one_letter_code
_entity_poly.pdbx_strand_id
1 'polypeptide(L)'
;GIDVPEKYGGSEMTKTGMCILAEGISFCGSPSFCTVWNVQTSIGSLGIIWYGNDEQKKKWLPGICSGEKIAAFGLTEPEAGSDATNSKTTGVLSDDGKHYIVNGQKIFISNGAWADTFIVALKIDGKFSSIVIEKGTPGFDIGKEEKKMGMEGSSTVPLYFTDCKVPVENLLGNVGDGAGPAFCGLNIGRFKLGASAIGGMMLGMQHAVEYAKSRKAFGQSISDFGSIQDKLATSAILTYTLDSTCYSVIGKQTEAINELDKNDPEYYVKQGNTTEQYIAENSIVKVYGSEAAEELIDHCFQIYGGYGFIEEYPMAQAYRDNRINKIWEGTNEINRMLCGRAMITKALSGEIGFKEYLEKVDVYCNNGLDSGYEGDLKTEVECVEAAKAVYAICLNESLSKHGQDIGTEQVIIENLANILIYAYVGDSTLSRVIQNKDLYVQKNQVVPELCAKVYTAEQGIRVMEYANKILNSIYDGEIPKELESKFAKLS
;
A
#
# COMPACT_ATOMS: atom_id res chain seq x y z
N GLY A 1 13.92 9.62 11.83
CA GLY A 1 15.10 8.81 12.18
C GLY A 1 14.86 7.32 12.28
N ILE A 2 13.65 6.81 11.97
CA ILE A 2 13.26 5.41 12.18
C ILE A 2 14.15 4.45 11.40
N ASP A 3 14.25 4.65 10.09
CA ASP A 3 15.01 3.80 9.17
C ASP A 3 16.47 4.30 8.99
N VAL A 4 16.79 5.46 9.54
CA VAL A 4 18.15 6.04 9.43
C VAL A 4 19.12 5.23 10.29
N PRO A 5 20.27 4.83 9.74
CA PRO A 5 21.30 4.12 10.50
C PRO A 5 21.79 4.89 11.74
N GLU A 6 22.08 4.18 12.85
CA GLU A 6 22.53 4.80 14.10
C GLU A 6 23.73 5.72 13.92
N LYS A 7 24.69 5.34 13.05
CA LYS A 7 25.89 6.15 12.75
C LYS A 7 25.59 7.53 12.15
N TYR A 8 24.35 7.78 11.68
CA TYR A 8 23.86 9.06 11.18
C TYR A 8 22.80 9.69 12.10
N GLY A 9 22.64 9.19 13.32
CA GLY A 9 21.74 9.73 14.34
C GLY A 9 20.35 9.13 14.36
N GLY A 10 20.11 8.06 13.60
CA GLY A 10 18.83 7.36 13.56
C GLY A 10 18.66 6.30 14.62
N SER A 11 17.53 5.60 14.57
CA SER A 11 17.20 4.49 15.48
C SER A 11 17.30 3.12 14.81
N GLU A 12 17.50 3.08 13.51
CA GLU A 12 17.62 1.86 12.68
C GLU A 12 16.61 0.76 13.08
N MET A 13 15.35 1.15 13.25
CA MET A 13 14.30 0.24 13.71
C MET A 13 13.95 -0.80 12.66
N THR A 14 13.44 -1.94 13.13
CA THR A 14 12.87 -2.96 12.24
C THR A 14 11.67 -2.41 11.46
N LYS A 15 11.34 -3.04 10.34
CA LYS A 15 10.15 -2.65 9.56
C LYS A 15 8.85 -2.87 10.35
N THR A 16 8.81 -3.86 11.24
CA THR A 16 7.70 -4.04 12.18
C THR A 16 7.59 -2.85 13.15
N GLY A 17 8.70 -2.34 13.68
CA GLY A 17 8.72 -1.14 14.54
C GLY A 17 8.20 0.11 13.80
N MET A 18 8.56 0.26 12.53
CA MET A 18 8.02 1.30 11.66
C MET A 18 6.48 1.18 11.50
N CYS A 19 5.94 -0.03 11.34
CA CYS A 19 4.51 -0.28 11.23
C CYS A 19 3.77 0.16 12.50
N ILE A 20 4.26 -0.25 13.66
CA ILE A 20 3.70 0.13 14.97
C ILE A 20 3.66 1.65 15.13
N LEU A 21 4.72 2.35 14.70
CA LEU A 21 4.76 3.81 14.77
C LEU A 21 3.78 4.46 13.78
N ALA A 22 3.65 3.92 12.55
CA ALA A 22 2.71 4.44 11.56
C ALA A 22 1.25 4.33 12.05
N GLU A 23 0.89 3.18 12.63
CA GLU A 23 -0.41 2.96 13.28
C GLU A 23 -0.63 3.93 14.44
N GLY A 24 0.33 4.00 15.37
CA GLY A 24 0.22 4.83 16.58
C GLY A 24 0.13 6.33 16.27
N ILE A 25 0.92 6.83 15.31
CA ILE A 25 0.89 8.24 14.89
C ILE A 25 -0.46 8.59 14.25
N SER A 26 -1.02 7.70 13.46
CA SER A 26 -2.29 7.98 12.77
C SER A 26 -3.50 8.04 13.71
N PHE A 27 -3.39 7.50 14.91
CA PHE A 27 -4.40 7.67 15.98
C PHE A 27 -4.47 9.12 16.54
N CYS A 28 -3.55 10.00 16.15
CA CYS A 28 -3.58 11.41 16.56
C CYS A 28 -4.72 12.24 15.94
N GLY A 29 -5.45 11.70 14.96
CA GLY A 29 -6.56 12.38 14.30
C GLY A 29 -6.15 13.49 13.32
N SER A 30 -4.90 13.53 12.89
CA SER A 30 -4.41 14.47 11.88
C SER A 30 -3.78 13.74 10.69
N PRO A 31 -4.57 13.38 9.67
CA PRO A 31 -4.05 12.78 8.44
C PRO A 31 -2.98 13.64 7.75
N SER A 32 -3.12 14.96 7.83
CA SER A 32 -2.11 15.90 7.32
C SER A 32 -0.75 15.72 7.99
N PHE A 33 -0.71 15.62 9.33
CA PHE A 33 0.53 15.36 10.07
C PHE A 33 1.11 13.98 9.73
N CYS A 34 0.26 12.95 9.64
CA CYS A 34 0.68 11.61 9.21
C CYS A 34 1.34 11.64 7.83
N THR A 35 0.80 12.43 6.90
CA THR A 35 1.39 12.61 5.57
C THR A 35 2.77 13.22 5.63
N VAL A 36 2.95 14.32 6.38
CA VAL A 36 4.27 14.97 6.56
C VAL A 36 5.28 13.97 7.10
N TRP A 37 4.90 13.23 8.15
CA TRP A 37 5.75 12.22 8.76
C TRP A 37 6.06 11.05 7.81
N ASN A 38 5.06 10.56 7.08
CA ASN A 38 5.22 9.46 6.12
C ASN A 38 6.20 9.85 5.00
N VAL A 39 6.06 11.02 4.41
CA VAL A 39 6.99 11.51 3.38
C VAL A 39 8.41 11.63 3.93
N GLN A 40 8.59 12.27 5.11
CA GLN A 40 9.87 12.43 5.77
C GLN A 40 10.59 11.10 6.00
N THR A 41 9.88 10.08 6.43
CA THR A 41 10.43 8.79 6.87
C THR A 41 10.29 7.67 5.81
N SER A 42 9.87 7.97 4.58
CA SER A 42 9.84 7.03 3.47
C SER A 42 10.42 7.65 2.20
N ILE A 43 9.57 8.14 1.29
CA ILE A 43 9.98 8.57 -0.05
C ILE A 43 10.98 9.74 -0.05
N GLY A 44 10.97 10.59 0.98
CA GLY A 44 11.90 11.71 1.11
C GLY A 44 13.29 11.34 1.64
N SER A 45 13.47 10.14 2.25
CA SER A 45 14.73 9.75 2.88
C SER A 45 15.27 8.38 2.46
N LEU A 46 14.40 7.40 2.16
CA LEU A 46 14.84 6.04 1.88
C LEU A 46 15.75 5.91 0.67
N GLY A 47 15.53 6.73 -0.36
CA GLY A 47 16.43 6.78 -1.52
C GLY A 47 17.87 7.13 -1.14
N ILE A 48 18.06 8.06 -0.17
CA ILE A 48 19.38 8.42 0.36
C ILE A 48 19.93 7.31 1.25
N ILE A 49 19.09 6.72 2.12
CA ILE A 49 19.52 5.64 3.03
C ILE A 49 20.02 4.42 2.26
N TRP A 50 19.30 4.02 1.21
CA TRP A 50 19.60 2.79 0.50
C TRP A 50 20.65 2.97 -0.61
N TYR A 51 20.60 4.06 -1.37
CA TYR A 51 21.39 4.24 -2.58
C TYR A 51 22.41 5.38 -2.49
N GLY A 52 22.36 6.21 -1.44
CA GLY A 52 23.37 7.24 -1.19
C GLY A 52 24.71 6.63 -0.77
N ASN A 53 25.82 7.27 -1.18
CA ASN A 53 27.15 6.97 -0.66
C ASN A 53 27.34 7.55 0.77
N ASP A 54 28.44 7.22 1.42
CA ASP A 54 28.69 7.65 2.81
C ASP A 54 28.75 9.18 2.97
N GLU A 55 29.27 9.92 2.00
CA GLU A 55 29.33 11.39 2.06
C GLU A 55 27.92 12.01 1.92
N GLN A 56 27.12 11.48 1.02
CA GLN A 56 25.71 11.87 0.85
C GLN A 56 24.90 11.58 2.13
N LYS A 57 25.06 10.40 2.71
CA LYS A 57 24.41 10.02 3.97
C LYS A 57 24.80 10.92 5.13
N LYS A 58 26.11 11.21 5.29
CA LYS A 58 26.61 12.15 6.30
C LYS A 58 26.09 13.57 6.11
N LYS A 59 25.93 14.01 4.86
CA LYS A 59 25.47 15.36 4.53
C LYS A 59 24.00 15.58 4.87
N TRP A 60 23.12 14.64 4.53
CA TRP A 60 21.68 14.88 4.58
C TRP A 60 20.96 14.16 5.73
N LEU A 61 21.35 12.92 6.08
CA LEU A 61 20.59 12.13 7.02
C LEU A 61 20.51 12.70 8.45
N PRO A 62 21.57 13.29 9.03
CA PRO A 62 21.48 13.83 10.39
C PRO A 62 20.42 14.92 10.54
N GLY A 63 20.33 15.86 9.60
CA GLY A 63 19.33 16.93 9.62
C GLY A 63 17.90 16.39 9.37
N ILE A 64 17.76 15.41 8.48
CA ILE A 64 16.48 14.73 8.22
C ILE A 64 16.05 13.95 9.46
N CYS A 65 16.97 13.27 10.12
CA CYS A 65 16.72 12.46 11.31
C CYS A 65 16.26 13.29 12.51
N SER A 66 16.93 14.42 12.77
CA SER A 66 16.57 15.33 13.88
C SER A 66 15.28 16.10 13.62
N GLY A 67 14.81 16.16 12.36
CA GLY A 67 13.69 17.00 11.94
C GLY A 67 14.06 18.48 11.73
N GLU A 68 15.34 18.83 11.85
CA GLU A 68 15.83 20.17 11.50
C GLU A 68 15.70 20.45 10.01
N LYS A 69 15.80 19.40 9.19
CA LYS A 69 15.63 19.43 7.73
C LYS A 69 14.43 18.58 7.33
N ILE A 70 13.55 19.17 6.54
CA ILE A 70 12.42 18.46 5.96
C ILE A 70 12.80 17.92 4.59
N ALA A 71 12.36 16.71 4.30
CA ALA A 71 12.58 16.02 3.04
C ALA A 71 11.31 15.90 2.21
N ALA A 72 11.45 15.93 0.88
CA ALA A 72 10.39 15.73 -0.09
C ALA A 72 10.86 14.84 -1.24
N PHE A 73 9.90 14.38 -2.05
CA PHE A 73 10.14 13.54 -3.21
C PHE A 73 9.43 14.10 -4.45
N GLY A 74 10.19 14.42 -5.48
CA GLY A 74 9.71 14.99 -6.74
C GLY A 74 9.70 13.96 -7.86
N LEU A 75 8.57 13.27 -8.07
CA LEU A 75 8.38 12.30 -9.15
C LEU A 75 7.39 12.81 -10.20
N THR A 76 6.17 13.12 -9.77
CA THR A 76 5.02 13.40 -10.64
C THR A 76 5.22 14.69 -11.44
N GLU A 77 4.87 14.63 -12.71
CA GLU A 77 4.87 15.77 -13.64
C GLU A 77 3.46 15.99 -14.22
N PRO A 78 3.18 17.15 -14.83
CA PRO A 78 1.86 17.41 -15.45
C PRO A 78 1.43 16.34 -16.46
N GLU A 79 2.38 15.76 -17.18
CA GLU A 79 2.12 14.77 -18.24
C GLU A 79 2.55 13.35 -17.85
N ALA A 80 3.11 13.15 -16.64
CA ALA A 80 3.62 11.86 -16.17
C ALA A 80 3.25 11.62 -14.70
N GLY A 81 2.06 11.07 -14.47
CA GLY A 81 1.59 10.59 -13.16
C GLY A 81 1.84 9.10 -13.00
N SER A 82 0.91 8.26 -13.42
CA SER A 82 1.03 6.80 -13.35
C SER A 82 2.15 6.26 -14.25
N ASP A 83 2.41 6.89 -15.39
CA ASP A 83 3.54 6.60 -16.29
C ASP A 83 4.79 7.40 -15.87
N ALA A 84 5.24 7.17 -14.64
CA ALA A 84 6.29 7.98 -14.01
C ALA A 84 7.64 7.93 -14.74
N THR A 85 7.98 6.83 -15.40
CA THR A 85 9.23 6.68 -16.16
C THR A 85 9.26 7.50 -17.46
N ASN A 86 8.09 7.96 -17.92
CA ASN A 86 7.97 8.83 -19.09
C ASN A 86 8.11 10.33 -18.75
N SER A 87 8.73 10.64 -17.61
CA SER A 87 8.99 12.02 -17.15
C SER A 87 9.77 12.83 -18.18
N LYS A 88 9.56 14.16 -18.20
CA LYS A 88 10.18 15.11 -19.12
C LYS A 88 11.29 15.92 -18.49
N THR A 89 11.35 16.00 -17.16
CA THR A 89 12.46 16.67 -16.45
C THR A 89 13.78 16.03 -16.82
N THR A 90 14.76 16.82 -17.22
CA THR A 90 16.07 16.37 -17.70
C THR A 90 17.20 17.00 -16.91
N GLY A 91 18.33 16.31 -16.85
CA GLY A 91 19.61 16.85 -16.38
C GLY A 91 20.67 16.64 -17.47
N VAL A 92 21.37 17.70 -17.83
CA VAL A 92 22.45 17.66 -18.81
C VAL A 92 23.76 18.00 -18.11
N LEU A 93 24.80 17.21 -18.33
CA LEU A 93 26.11 17.47 -17.74
C LEU A 93 26.66 18.80 -18.28
N SER A 94 27.13 19.69 -17.39
CA SER A 94 27.77 20.97 -17.74
C SER A 94 29.10 20.74 -18.44
N ASP A 95 29.57 21.73 -19.21
CA ASP A 95 30.84 21.66 -19.97
C ASP A 95 32.06 21.41 -19.06
N ASP A 96 32.03 21.89 -17.81
CA ASP A 96 33.09 21.67 -16.83
C ASP A 96 33.01 20.33 -16.11
N GLY A 97 31.94 19.52 -16.39
CA GLY A 97 31.70 18.21 -15.81
C GLY A 97 31.37 18.20 -14.33
N LYS A 98 31.07 19.38 -13.71
CA LYS A 98 30.87 19.49 -12.25
C LYS A 98 29.42 19.57 -11.82
N HIS A 99 28.49 19.83 -12.75
CA HIS A 99 27.08 20.03 -12.45
C HIS A 99 26.21 19.33 -13.46
N TYR A 100 25.01 18.92 -13.04
CA TYR A 100 23.89 18.68 -13.94
C TYR A 100 23.06 19.96 -14.04
N ILE A 101 22.77 20.42 -15.24
CA ILE A 101 21.84 21.49 -15.52
C ILE A 101 20.47 20.89 -15.66
N VAL A 102 19.64 21.08 -14.64
CA VAL A 102 18.31 20.47 -14.56
C VAL A 102 17.26 21.44 -15.09
N ASN A 103 16.41 20.94 -16.00
CA ASN A 103 15.28 21.67 -16.57
C ASN A 103 14.02 20.82 -16.53
N GLY A 104 12.88 21.42 -16.14
CA GLY A 104 11.58 20.76 -16.06
C GLY A 104 10.74 21.23 -14.89
N GLN A 105 9.73 20.43 -14.54
CA GLN A 105 8.85 20.74 -13.41
C GLN A 105 8.29 19.47 -12.77
N LYS A 106 7.95 19.56 -11.50
CA LYS A 106 7.23 18.54 -10.75
C LYS A 106 5.95 19.14 -10.17
N ILE A 107 4.91 18.32 -9.98
CA ILE A 107 3.65 18.77 -9.41
C ILE A 107 3.21 17.86 -8.26
N PHE A 108 2.35 18.40 -7.40
CA PHE A 108 1.77 17.69 -6.25
C PHE A 108 2.82 17.18 -5.25
N ILE A 109 3.87 17.98 -5.00
CA ILE A 109 4.96 17.56 -4.13
C ILE A 109 4.64 17.84 -2.68
N SER A 110 4.37 16.75 -1.95
CA SER A 110 4.12 16.78 -0.51
C SER A 110 5.37 17.23 0.25
N ASN A 111 5.19 17.99 1.33
CA ASN A 111 6.22 18.69 2.09
C ASN A 111 6.94 19.79 1.33
N GLY A 112 6.68 20.00 0.05
CA GLY A 112 7.53 20.77 -0.84
C GLY A 112 7.78 22.23 -0.42
N ALA A 113 6.80 22.94 0.17
CA ALA A 113 7.02 24.30 0.63
C ALA A 113 7.96 24.38 1.86
N TRP A 114 7.98 23.32 2.66
CA TRP A 114 8.75 23.24 3.90
C TRP A 114 10.09 22.54 3.72
N ALA A 115 10.22 21.71 2.69
CA ALA A 115 11.38 20.86 2.49
C ALA A 115 12.66 21.65 2.22
N ASP A 116 13.75 21.15 2.77
CA ASP A 116 15.12 21.60 2.53
C ASP A 116 15.84 20.70 1.53
N THR A 117 15.44 19.43 1.45
CA THR A 117 16.08 18.38 0.66
C THR A 117 15.04 17.67 -0.20
N PHE A 118 15.28 17.56 -1.49
CA PHE A 118 14.37 16.96 -2.46
C PHE A 118 15.07 15.83 -3.21
N ILE A 119 14.54 14.60 -3.13
CA ILE A 119 14.93 13.54 -4.07
C ILE A 119 14.09 13.76 -5.33
N VAL A 120 14.73 14.04 -6.46
CA VAL A 120 14.06 14.37 -7.72
C VAL A 120 14.38 13.32 -8.76
N ALA A 121 13.34 12.70 -9.33
CA ALA A 121 13.45 11.80 -10.47
C ALA A 121 13.53 12.61 -11.77
N LEU A 122 14.46 12.26 -12.66
CA LEU A 122 14.70 12.97 -13.92
C LEU A 122 15.34 12.02 -14.96
N LYS A 123 15.49 12.49 -16.18
CA LYS A 123 16.29 11.79 -17.20
C LYS A 123 17.64 12.45 -17.39
N ILE A 124 18.70 11.66 -17.28
CA ILE A 124 20.06 12.04 -17.64
C ILE A 124 20.49 11.14 -18.80
N ASP A 125 20.91 11.71 -19.92
CA ASP A 125 21.22 10.97 -21.15
C ASP A 125 20.09 10.01 -21.58
N GLY A 126 18.84 10.44 -21.41
CA GLY A 126 17.66 9.65 -21.72
C GLY A 126 17.34 8.52 -20.71
N LYS A 127 18.19 8.32 -19.70
CA LYS A 127 18.05 7.27 -18.68
C LYS A 127 17.41 7.81 -17.41
N PHE A 128 16.45 7.06 -16.87
CA PHE A 128 15.77 7.42 -15.62
C PHE A 128 16.75 7.38 -14.45
N SER A 129 16.88 8.51 -13.76
CA SER A 129 17.87 8.76 -12.71
C SER A 129 17.23 9.48 -11.52
N SER A 130 17.87 9.50 -10.37
CA SER A 130 17.43 10.23 -9.19
C SER A 130 18.57 11.08 -8.63
N ILE A 131 18.28 12.36 -8.34
CA ILE A 131 19.26 13.31 -7.83
C ILE A 131 18.72 14.06 -6.62
N VAL A 132 19.59 14.45 -5.69
CA VAL A 132 19.18 15.28 -4.55
C VAL A 132 19.39 16.76 -4.87
N ILE A 133 18.32 17.55 -4.74
CA ILE A 133 18.36 19.01 -4.91
C ILE A 133 18.03 19.68 -3.58
N GLU A 134 18.83 20.66 -3.17
CA GLU A 134 18.64 21.39 -1.92
C GLU A 134 17.88 22.70 -2.18
N LYS A 135 17.07 23.13 -1.23
CA LYS A 135 16.41 24.43 -1.26
C LYS A 135 17.45 25.55 -1.40
N GLY A 136 17.18 26.52 -2.28
CA GLY A 136 18.08 27.60 -2.55
C GLY A 136 19.14 27.32 -3.65
N THR A 137 19.12 26.13 -4.25
CA THR A 137 19.93 25.83 -5.44
C THR A 137 19.55 26.82 -6.56
N PRO A 138 20.51 27.51 -7.20
CA PRO A 138 20.22 28.46 -8.28
C PRO A 138 19.43 27.79 -9.41
N GLY A 139 18.32 28.42 -9.82
CA GLY A 139 17.41 27.87 -10.83
C GLY A 139 16.35 26.87 -10.30
N PHE A 140 16.27 26.69 -8.98
CA PHE A 140 15.23 25.90 -8.34
C PHE A 140 14.22 26.81 -7.64
N ASP A 141 12.95 26.75 -8.05
CA ASP A 141 11.85 27.51 -7.49
C ASP A 141 10.72 26.59 -7.00
N ILE A 142 10.13 26.97 -5.87
CA ILE A 142 8.98 26.30 -5.27
C ILE A 142 7.73 27.15 -5.53
N GLY A 143 6.70 26.54 -6.10
CA GLY A 143 5.46 27.22 -6.44
C GLY A 143 4.51 27.42 -5.27
N LYS A 144 3.29 27.83 -5.56
CA LYS A 144 2.26 28.11 -4.56
C LYS A 144 1.62 26.81 -4.08
N GLU A 145 1.13 26.84 -2.82
CA GLU A 145 0.33 25.75 -2.25
C GLU A 145 -0.93 25.48 -3.07
N GLU A 146 -1.19 24.20 -3.31
CA GLU A 146 -2.40 23.75 -3.97
C GLU A 146 -3.62 23.85 -3.03
N LYS A 147 -4.75 24.28 -3.57
CA LYS A 147 -6.05 24.21 -2.88
C LYS A 147 -6.62 22.80 -3.03
N LYS A 148 -6.68 22.08 -1.95
CA LYS A 148 -7.05 20.65 -1.96
C LYS A 148 -8.47 20.43 -1.40
N MET A 149 -9.07 19.28 -1.75
CA MET A 149 -10.33 18.82 -1.19
C MET A 149 -10.21 18.50 0.32
N GLY A 150 -9.05 18.02 0.75
CA GLY A 150 -8.70 17.64 2.10
C GLY A 150 -7.19 17.70 2.30
N MET A 151 -6.67 17.19 3.41
CA MET A 151 -5.25 17.26 3.77
C MET A 151 -4.70 18.70 3.81
N GLU A 152 -5.53 19.65 4.24
CA GLU A 152 -5.20 21.08 4.18
C GLU A 152 -4.00 21.46 5.08
N GLY A 153 -3.76 20.72 6.16
CA GLY A 153 -2.63 20.91 7.07
C GLY A 153 -1.31 20.32 6.56
N SER A 154 -1.25 19.79 5.34
CA SER A 154 -0.02 19.33 4.69
C SER A 154 0.33 20.19 3.47
N SER A 155 1.62 20.48 3.28
CA SER A 155 2.10 21.19 2.09
C SER A 155 1.96 20.31 0.84
N THR A 156 1.55 20.93 -0.27
CA THR A 156 1.55 20.31 -1.60
C THR A 156 1.77 21.41 -2.64
N VAL A 157 2.90 21.38 -3.34
CA VAL A 157 3.33 22.44 -4.25
C VAL A 157 3.89 21.89 -5.55
N PRO A 158 3.91 22.66 -6.65
CA PRO A 158 4.74 22.39 -7.80
C PRO A 158 6.19 22.85 -7.56
N LEU A 159 7.14 22.21 -8.23
CA LEU A 159 8.56 22.57 -8.27
C LEU A 159 8.94 22.92 -9.71
N TYR A 160 9.77 23.94 -9.88
CA TYR A 160 10.25 24.40 -11.18
C TYR A 160 11.78 24.40 -11.22
N PHE A 161 12.32 23.89 -12.31
CA PHE A 161 13.76 23.84 -12.56
C PHE A 161 14.05 24.58 -13.87
N THR A 162 14.81 25.68 -13.80
CA THR A 162 15.20 26.49 -14.95
C THR A 162 16.70 26.68 -14.88
N ASP A 163 17.43 25.98 -15.74
CA ASP A 163 18.89 25.92 -15.73
C ASP A 163 19.46 25.68 -14.31
N CYS A 164 18.79 24.84 -13.56
CA CYS A 164 19.08 24.54 -12.16
C CYS A 164 20.44 23.80 -12.07
N LYS A 165 21.41 24.40 -11.41
CA LYS A 165 22.78 23.86 -11.30
C LYS A 165 22.91 22.94 -10.09
N VAL A 166 22.89 21.65 -10.32
CA VAL A 166 22.99 20.63 -9.27
C VAL A 166 24.37 19.95 -9.36
N PRO A 167 25.15 19.88 -8.27
CA PRO A 167 26.44 19.18 -8.25
C PRO A 167 26.32 17.72 -8.66
N VAL A 168 27.30 17.21 -9.44
CA VAL A 168 27.28 15.82 -9.90
C VAL A 168 27.30 14.80 -8.75
N GLU A 169 27.92 15.16 -7.64
CA GLU A 169 27.97 14.37 -6.41
C GLU A 169 26.61 14.20 -5.71
N ASN A 170 25.57 14.91 -6.14
CA ASN A 170 24.21 14.77 -5.62
C ASN A 170 23.41 13.65 -6.34
N LEU A 171 23.96 13.02 -7.37
CA LEU A 171 23.33 11.89 -8.05
C LEU A 171 23.27 10.67 -7.10
N LEU A 172 22.12 10.02 -6.96
CA LEU A 172 21.94 8.79 -6.19
C LEU A 172 22.21 7.58 -7.09
N GLY A 173 23.24 6.81 -6.76
CA GLY A 173 23.72 5.72 -7.62
C GLY A 173 24.41 6.24 -8.89
N ASN A 174 24.22 5.58 -10.02
CA ASN A 174 24.74 5.97 -11.32
C ASN A 174 23.66 6.51 -12.25
N VAL A 175 24.05 7.10 -13.37
CA VAL A 175 23.08 7.50 -14.42
C VAL A 175 22.37 6.27 -14.94
N GLY A 176 21.06 6.23 -14.78
CA GLY A 176 20.19 5.09 -15.15
C GLY A 176 19.73 4.23 -13.96
N ASP A 177 20.29 4.41 -12.77
CA ASP A 177 19.92 3.63 -11.57
C ASP A 177 18.71 4.25 -10.80
N GLY A 178 18.04 5.25 -11.37
CA GLY A 178 17.01 6.01 -10.68
C GLY A 178 15.76 5.22 -10.24
N ALA A 179 15.53 4.04 -10.83
CA ALA A 179 14.41 3.19 -10.45
C ALA A 179 14.49 2.72 -8.98
N GLY A 180 15.66 2.28 -8.52
CA GLY A 180 15.87 1.86 -7.14
C GLY A 180 15.52 2.96 -6.13
N PRO A 181 16.19 4.13 -6.15
CA PRO A 181 15.91 5.25 -5.25
C PRO A 181 14.45 5.72 -5.29
N ALA A 182 13.81 5.68 -6.45
CA ALA A 182 12.43 6.14 -6.61
C ALA A 182 11.40 5.09 -6.18
N PHE A 183 11.46 3.86 -6.70
CA PHE A 183 10.36 2.91 -6.56
C PHE A 183 10.44 2.04 -5.30
N CYS A 184 11.66 1.72 -4.81
CA CYS A 184 11.78 1.01 -3.53
C CYS A 184 11.22 1.85 -2.37
N GLY A 185 11.46 3.17 -2.37
CA GLY A 185 10.85 4.10 -1.41
C GLY A 185 9.32 4.14 -1.49
N LEU A 186 8.76 4.12 -2.70
CA LEU A 186 7.31 4.07 -2.94
C LEU A 186 6.68 2.78 -2.42
N ASN A 187 7.38 1.63 -2.47
CA ASN A 187 6.86 0.39 -1.91
C ASN A 187 6.63 0.48 -0.39
N ILE A 188 7.55 1.11 0.33
CA ILE A 188 7.34 1.37 1.76
C ILE A 188 6.26 2.45 1.97
N GLY A 189 6.18 3.46 1.11
CA GLY A 189 5.10 4.45 1.14
C GLY A 189 3.72 3.80 1.01
N ARG A 190 3.54 2.86 0.07
CA ARG A 190 2.32 2.06 -0.09
C ARG A 190 1.97 1.29 1.17
N PHE A 191 2.94 0.59 1.75
CA PHE A 191 2.75 -0.15 2.99
C PHE A 191 2.35 0.80 4.14
N LYS A 192 3.07 1.90 4.33
CA LYS A 192 2.79 2.89 5.40
C LYS A 192 1.40 3.51 5.27
N LEU A 193 0.90 3.69 4.05
CA LEU A 193 -0.46 4.18 3.83
C LEU A 193 -1.49 3.22 4.46
N GLY A 194 -1.38 1.92 4.20
CA GLY A 194 -2.25 0.92 4.81
C GLY A 194 -2.08 0.83 6.33
N ALA A 195 -0.85 0.83 6.83
CA ALA A 195 -0.57 0.81 8.26
C ALA A 195 -1.12 2.07 8.97
N SER A 196 -0.97 3.26 8.37
CA SER A 196 -1.55 4.49 8.90
C SER A 196 -3.08 4.50 8.85
N ALA A 197 -3.70 3.80 7.91
CA ALA A 197 -5.15 3.69 7.86
C ALA A 197 -5.72 3.01 9.13
N ILE A 198 -5.02 2.03 9.72
CA ILE A 198 -5.47 1.29 10.92
C ILE A 198 -5.77 2.26 12.06
N GLY A 199 -4.81 3.13 12.44
CA GLY A 199 -5.00 4.07 13.55
C GLY A 199 -6.13 5.08 13.27
N GLY A 200 -6.26 5.57 12.03
CA GLY A 200 -7.36 6.44 11.61
C GLY A 200 -8.72 5.73 11.67
N MET A 201 -8.79 4.47 11.26
CA MET A 201 -9.99 3.63 11.34
C MET A 201 -10.41 3.37 12.79
N MET A 202 -9.45 3.06 13.67
CA MET A 202 -9.70 2.87 15.11
C MET A 202 -10.27 4.14 15.75
N LEU A 203 -9.70 5.30 15.44
CA LEU A 203 -10.19 6.59 15.94
C LEU A 203 -11.59 6.92 15.42
N GLY A 204 -11.83 6.74 14.11
CA GLY A 204 -13.14 6.94 13.49
C GLY A 204 -14.22 6.06 14.13
N MET A 205 -13.90 4.78 14.34
CA MET A 205 -14.79 3.83 15.00
C MET A 205 -15.06 4.22 16.47
N GLN A 206 -14.04 4.67 17.22
CA GLN A 206 -14.22 5.16 18.59
C GLN A 206 -15.25 6.31 18.62
N HIS A 207 -15.07 7.32 17.78
CA HIS A 207 -16.01 8.43 17.66
C HIS A 207 -17.41 7.98 17.28
N ALA A 208 -17.56 7.07 16.33
CA ALA A 208 -18.86 6.56 15.89
C ALA A 208 -19.57 5.79 17.01
N VAL A 209 -18.86 4.95 17.77
CA VAL A 209 -19.41 4.20 18.91
C VAL A 209 -19.86 5.16 20.03
N GLU A 210 -19.05 6.15 20.40
CA GLU A 210 -19.38 7.14 21.42
C GLU A 210 -20.63 7.94 21.02
N TYR A 211 -20.68 8.39 19.77
CA TYR A 211 -21.84 9.10 19.24
C TYR A 211 -23.09 8.21 19.21
N ALA A 212 -22.99 6.98 18.72
CA ALA A 212 -24.10 6.05 18.64
C ALA A 212 -24.71 5.73 20.02
N LYS A 213 -23.88 5.63 21.07
CA LYS A 213 -24.33 5.42 22.45
C LYS A 213 -25.01 6.64 23.06
N SER A 214 -24.55 7.84 22.73
CA SER A 214 -25.07 9.11 23.32
C SER A 214 -26.31 9.61 22.58
N ARG A 215 -26.40 9.44 21.27
CA ARG A 215 -27.50 9.90 20.43
C ARG A 215 -28.75 9.06 20.62
N LYS A 216 -29.87 9.69 20.90
CA LYS A 216 -31.17 9.02 21.04
C LYS A 216 -32.10 9.36 19.89
N ALA A 217 -32.84 8.36 19.41
CA ALA A 217 -33.91 8.49 18.42
C ALA A 217 -34.95 7.40 18.71
N PHE A 218 -36.21 7.69 18.44
CA PHE A 218 -37.34 6.74 18.64
C PHE A 218 -37.38 6.16 20.07
N GLY A 219 -36.97 6.92 21.07
CA GLY A 219 -37.04 6.56 22.48
C GLY A 219 -35.86 5.73 23.02
N GLN A 220 -34.86 5.39 22.20
CA GLN A 220 -33.69 4.62 22.62
C GLN A 220 -32.39 5.17 22.03
N SER A 221 -31.23 4.61 22.44
CA SER A 221 -29.93 4.90 21.83
C SER A 221 -29.92 4.41 20.40
N ILE A 222 -29.26 5.15 19.48
CA ILE A 222 -29.17 4.66 18.11
C ILE A 222 -28.27 3.43 18.00
N SER A 223 -27.39 3.17 18.96
CA SER A 223 -26.60 1.93 19.05
C SER A 223 -27.44 0.66 19.22
N ASP A 224 -28.72 0.79 19.60
CA ASP A 224 -29.62 -0.35 19.81
C ASP A 224 -30.32 -0.79 18.51
N PHE A 225 -30.15 -0.03 17.42
CA PHE A 225 -30.72 -0.40 16.11
C PHE A 225 -29.77 -1.30 15.33
N GLY A 226 -30.32 -2.40 14.77
CA GLY A 226 -29.56 -3.39 14.00
C GLY A 226 -28.75 -2.81 12.83
N SER A 227 -29.29 -1.81 12.09
CA SER A 227 -28.58 -1.15 10.99
C SER A 227 -27.37 -0.33 11.44
N ILE A 228 -27.34 0.17 12.67
CA ILE A 228 -26.16 0.85 13.25
C ILE A 228 -25.16 -0.18 13.74
N GLN A 229 -25.64 -1.26 14.38
CA GLN A 229 -24.80 -2.37 14.83
C GLN A 229 -24.09 -3.05 13.65
N ASP A 230 -24.76 -3.23 12.52
CA ASP A 230 -24.21 -3.77 11.29
C ASP A 230 -23.04 -2.92 10.77
N LYS A 231 -23.21 -1.60 10.68
CA LYS A 231 -22.14 -0.67 10.29
C LYS A 231 -20.92 -0.72 11.22
N LEU A 232 -21.17 -0.78 12.53
CA LEU A 232 -20.09 -0.87 13.52
C LEU A 232 -19.39 -2.23 13.47
N ALA A 233 -20.12 -3.32 13.24
CA ALA A 233 -19.55 -4.65 13.08
C ALA A 233 -18.69 -4.73 11.81
N THR A 234 -19.18 -4.25 10.67
CA THR A 234 -18.41 -4.17 9.42
C THR A 234 -17.15 -3.34 9.61
N SER A 235 -17.25 -2.19 10.28
CA SER A 235 -16.09 -1.35 10.59
C SER A 235 -15.04 -2.08 11.44
N ALA A 236 -15.45 -2.87 12.43
CA ALA A 236 -14.55 -3.67 13.25
C ALA A 236 -13.87 -4.78 12.44
N ILE A 237 -14.61 -5.46 11.56
CA ILE A 237 -14.08 -6.49 10.65
C ILE A 237 -13.03 -5.89 9.74
N LEU A 238 -13.31 -4.79 9.05
CA LEU A 238 -12.38 -4.10 8.15
C LEU A 238 -11.09 -3.67 8.86
N THR A 239 -11.21 -3.15 10.08
CA THR A 239 -10.05 -2.74 10.88
C THR A 239 -9.19 -3.94 11.27
N TYR A 240 -9.81 -5.02 11.80
CA TYR A 240 -9.09 -6.20 12.25
C TYR A 240 -8.39 -6.95 11.11
N THR A 241 -9.04 -7.05 9.96
CA THR A 241 -8.49 -7.74 8.78
C THR A 241 -7.36 -6.95 8.15
N LEU A 242 -7.45 -5.61 8.09
CA LEU A 242 -6.34 -4.76 7.64
C LEU A 242 -5.14 -4.85 8.58
N ASP A 243 -5.37 -4.76 9.88
CA ASP A 243 -4.33 -4.90 10.91
C ASP A 243 -3.62 -6.26 10.78
N SER A 244 -4.38 -7.34 10.66
CA SER A 244 -3.83 -8.70 10.47
C SER A 244 -2.97 -8.79 9.21
N THR A 245 -3.43 -8.19 8.10
CA THR A 245 -2.72 -8.19 6.82
C THR A 245 -1.42 -7.37 6.89
N CYS A 246 -1.46 -6.17 7.49
CA CYS A 246 -0.28 -5.34 7.65
C CYS A 246 0.81 -6.04 8.46
N TYR A 247 0.46 -6.64 9.60
CA TYR A 247 1.45 -7.32 10.43
C TYR A 247 1.96 -8.63 9.80
N SER A 248 1.15 -9.33 9.03
CA SER A 248 1.59 -10.48 8.23
C SER A 248 2.64 -10.08 7.19
N VAL A 249 2.38 -9.03 6.42
CA VAL A 249 3.28 -8.55 5.36
C VAL A 249 4.58 -8.02 5.95
N ILE A 250 4.50 -7.13 6.96
CA ILE A 250 5.70 -6.48 7.49
C ILE A 250 6.55 -7.42 8.33
N GLY A 251 5.95 -8.44 8.96
CA GLY A 251 6.67 -9.52 9.64
C GLY A 251 7.59 -10.25 8.67
N LYS A 252 7.06 -10.72 7.56
CA LYS A 252 7.82 -11.40 6.50
C LYS A 252 8.94 -10.52 5.93
N GLN A 253 8.68 -9.23 5.67
CA GLN A 253 9.71 -8.30 5.21
C GLN A 253 10.80 -8.10 6.28
N THR A 254 10.43 -8.01 7.56
CA THR A 254 11.39 -7.87 8.65
C THR A 254 12.28 -9.11 8.75
N GLU A 255 11.71 -10.31 8.65
CA GLU A 255 12.46 -11.57 8.66
C GLU A 255 13.45 -11.62 7.50
N ALA A 256 13.00 -11.35 6.27
CA ALA A 256 13.86 -11.36 5.08
C ALA A 256 15.01 -10.33 5.17
N ILE A 257 14.77 -9.15 5.74
CA ILE A 257 15.81 -8.15 5.95
C ILE A 257 16.79 -8.59 7.04
N ASN A 258 16.32 -9.25 8.09
CA ASN A 258 17.18 -9.74 9.17
C ASN A 258 18.12 -10.86 8.73
N GLU A 259 17.84 -11.56 7.63
CA GLU A 259 18.73 -12.55 7.02
C GLU A 259 19.91 -11.92 6.25
N LEU A 260 19.88 -10.62 5.97
CA LEU A 260 20.96 -9.93 5.29
C LEU A 260 22.18 -9.75 6.20
N ASP A 261 23.38 -9.94 5.62
CA ASP A 261 24.64 -9.66 6.34
C ASP A 261 24.84 -8.16 6.52
N LYS A 262 24.80 -7.68 7.76
CA LYS A 262 25.01 -6.26 8.11
C LYS A 262 26.42 -5.74 7.79
N ASN A 263 27.40 -6.63 7.61
CA ASN A 263 28.76 -6.25 7.24
C ASN A 263 28.96 -6.15 5.71
N ASP A 264 27.96 -6.53 4.93
CA ASP A 264 28.01 -6.40 3.48
C ASP A 264 28.07 -4.92 3.09
N PRO A 265 29.02 -4.48 2.27
CA PRO A 265 29.08 -3.09 1.78
C PRO A 265 27.81 -2.61 1.10
N GLU A 266 27.04 -3.53 0.49
CA GLU A 266 25.77 -3.26 -0.17
C GLU A 266 24.54 -3.51 0.71
N TYR A 267 24.70 -3.69 2.04
CA TYR A 267 23.63 -4.02 2.97
C TYR A 267 22.37 -3.14 2.77
N TYR A 268 22.53 -1.84 2.68
CA TYR A 268 21.41 -0.93 2.54
C TYR A 268 20.74 -1.03 1.14
N VAL A 269 21.52 -1.22 0.08
CA VAL A 269 20.98 -1.48 -1.26
C VAL A 269 20.17 -2.78 -1.26
N LYS A 270 20.69 -3.83 -0.62
CA LYS A 270 20.00 -5.12 -0.48
C LYS A 270 18.72 -5.00 0.33
N GLN A 271 18.64 -4.15 1.36
CA GLN A 271 17.38 -3.85 2.05
C GLN A 271 16.32 -3.28 1.10
N GLY A 272 16.70 -2.31 0.26
CA GLY A 272 15.82 -1.72 -0.75
C GLY A 272 15.30 -2.79 -1.72
N ASN A 273 16.20 -3.60 -2.26
CA ASN A 273 15.88 -4.67 -3.19
C ASN A 273 14.98 -5.76 -2.55
N THR A 274 15.24 -6.12 -1.29
CA THR A 274 14.39 -7.05 -0.54
C THR A 274 12.97 -6.49 -0.40
N THR A 275 12.84 -5.19 -0.13
CA THR A 275 11.52 -4.55 -0.06
C THR A 275 10.78 -4.60 -1.40
N GLU A 276 11.49 -4.52 -2.52
CA GLU A 276 10.89 -4.60 -3.86
C GLU A 276 10.30 -5.98 -4.17
N GLN A 277 10.85 -7.05 -3.61
CA GLN A 277 10.31 -8.41 -3.76
C GLN A 277 8.89 -8.54 -3.21
N TYR A 278 8.49 -7.67 -2.26
CA TYR A 278 7.16 -7.61 -1.67
C TYR A 278 6.23 -6.60 -2.35
N ILE A 279 6.45 -6.28 -3.63
CA ILE A 279 5.64 -5.29 -4.37
C ILE A 279 4.16 -5.68 -4.44
N ALA A 280 3.86 -6.97 -4.59
CA ALA A 280 2.49 -7.48 -4.62
C ALA A 280 1.80 -7.28 -3.26
N GLU A 281 2.44 -7.71 -2.18
CA GLU A 281 1.92 -7.63 -0.83
C GLU A 281 1.75 -6.18 -0.36
N ASN A 282 2.72 -5.30 -0.65
CA ASN A 282 2.62 -3.87 -0.33
C ASN A 282 1.50 -3.20 -1.13
N SER A 283 1.28 -3.63 -2.38
CA SER A 283 0.15 -3.17 -3.21
C SER A 283 -1.19 -3.67 -2.65
N ILE A 284 -1.28 -4.92 -2.16
CA ILE A 284 -2.46 -5.46 -1.46
C ILE A 284 -2.79 -4.60 -0.24
N VAL A 285 -1.80 -4.34 0.62
CA VAL A 285 -1.97 -3.51 1.83
C VAL A 285 -2.46 -2.10 1.47
N LYS A 286 -1.92 -1.48 0.43
CA LYS A 286 -2.33 -0.14 -0.02
C LYS A 286 -3.75 -0.11 -0.55
N VAL A 287 -4.10 -1.04 -1.44
CA VAL A 287 -5.42 -1.10 -2.06
C VAL A 287 -6.47 -1.40 -0.99
N TYR A 288 -6.29 -2.51 -0.26
CA TYR A 288 -7.23 -2.93 0.76
C TYR A 288 -7.37 -1.88 1.86
N GLY A 289 -6.26 -1.34 2.38
CA GLY A 289 -6.28 -0.35 3.46
C GLY A 289 -6.98 0.95 3.07
N SER A 290 -6.75 1.46 1.86
CA SER A 290 -7.42 2.68 1.40
C SER A 290 -8.92 2.50 1.14
N GLU A 291 -9.34 1.33 0.66
CA GLU A 291 -10.76 1.01 0.41
C GLU A 291 -11.50 0.66 1.70
N ALA A 292 -10.90 -0.12 2.58
CA ALA A 292 -11.47 -0.43 3.89
C ALA A 292 -11.64 0.84 4.74
N ALA A 293 -10.68 1.75 4.71
CA ALA A 293 -10.80 3.04 5.40
C ALA A 293 -11.91 3.90 4.81
N GLU A 294 -12.10 3.92 3.49
CA GLU A 294 -13.20 4.65 2.85
C GLU A 294 -14.56 4.11 3.29
N GLU A 295 -14.76 2.79 3.25
CA GLU A 295 -16.01 2.14 3.67
C GLU A 295 -16.29 2.39 5.15
N LEU A 296 -15.28 2.28 6.02
CA LEU A 296 -15.42 2.57 7.46
C LEU A 296 -15.80 4.03 7.70
N ILE A 297 -15.12 4.97 7.05
CA ILE A 297 -15.39 6.40 7.21
C ILE A 297 -16.79 6.73 6.73
N ASP A 298 -17.24 6.14 5.62
CA ASP A 298 -18.62 6.31 5.15
C ASP A 298 -19.64 5.80 6.16
N HIS A 299 -19.40 4.64 6.76
CA HIS A 299 -20.23 4.12 7.86
C HIS A 299 -20.25 5.05 9.07
N CYS A 300 -19.09 5.53 9.51
CA CYS A 300 -19.00 6.47 10.63
C CYS A 300 -19.73 7.78 10.31
N PHE A 301 -19.54 8.32 9.11
CA PHE A 301 -20.22 9.50 8.63
C PHE A 301 -21.74 9.32 8.63
N GLN A 302 -22.23 8.19 8.12
CA GLN A 302 -23.65 7.86 8.09
C GLN A 302 -24.26 7.72 9.50
N ILE A 303 -23.52 7.17 10.48
CA ILE A 303 -23.93 7.06 11.88
C ILE A 303 -24.16 8.45 12.49
N TYR A 304 -23.31 9.44 12.14
CA TYR A 304 -23.48 10.83 12.59
C TYR A 304 -24.69 11.53 11.95
N GLY A 305 -25.20 11.01 10.81
CA GLY A 305 -26.31 11.61 10.07
C GLY A 305 -25.99 13.05 9.66
N GLY A 306 -26.92 13.99 9.83
CA GLY A 306 -26.71 15.40 9.49
C GLY A 306 -25.52 16.05 10.21
N TYR A 307 -25.18 15.61 11.41
CA TYR A 307 -23.99 16.08 12.13
C TYR A 307 -22.67 15.62 11.48
N GLY A 308 -22.66 14.53 10.73
CA GLY A 308 -21.50 14.11 9.96
C GLY A 308 -21.18 15.06 8.79
N PHE A 309 -22.17 15.81 8.31
CA PHE A 309 -22.04 16.69 7.16
C PHE A 309 -21.55 18.11 7.47
N ILE A 310 -21.50 18.49 8.75
CA ILE A 310 -21.07 19.82 9.18
C ILE A 310 -19.65 19.82 9.75
N GLU A 311 -18.91 20.90 9.51
CA GLU A 311 -17.47 21.00 9.75
C GLU A 311 -17.06 20.93 11.23
N GLU A 312 -17.98 21.21 12.16
CA GLU A 312 -17.75 21.18 13.60
C GLU A 312 -17.56 19.75 14.13
N TYR A 313 -17.89 18.74 13.33
CA TYR A 313 -17.71 17.32 13.64
C TYR A 313 -16.63 16.68 12.78
N PRO A 314 -15.94 15.64 13.27
CA PRO A 314 -14.73 15.15 12.59
C PRO A 314 -15.00 14.41 11.27
N MET A 315 -16.22 13.98 11.00
CA MET A 315 -16.51 13.06 9.91
C MET A 315 -16.41 13.72 8.52
N ALA A 316 -16.83 14.99 8.39
CA ALA A 316 -16.71 15.72 7.13
C ALA A 316 -15.25 15.87 6.68
N GLN A 317 -14.37 16.25 7.61
CA GLN A 317 -12.94 16.34 7.34
C GLN A 317 -12.33 14.96 7.05
N ALA A 318 -12.62 13.95 7.88
CA ALA A 318 -12.11 12.60 7.68
C ALA A 318 -12.47 12.03 6.30
N TYR A 319 -13.70 12.26 5.84
CA TYR A 319 -14.17 11.83 4.53
C TYR A 319 -13.37 12.49 3.37
N ARG A 320 -13.17 13.80 3.44
CA ARG A 320 -12.38 14.53 2.46
C ARG A 320 -10.90 14.12 2.48
N ASP A 321 -10.31 14.00 3.66
CA ASP A 321 -8.90 13.67 3.82
C ASP A 321 -8.58 12.25 3.31
N ASN A 322 -9.50 11.29 3.51
CA ASN A 322 -9.27 9.91 3.09
C ASN A 322 -9.29 9.73 1.57
N ARG A 323 -10.02 10.57 0.83
CA ARG A 323 -10.24 10.35 -0.61
C ARG A 323 -8.96 10.25 -1.44
N ILE A 324 -7.91 10.96 -1.05
CA ILE A 324 -6.62 10.94 -1.76
C ILE A 324 -5.90 9.58 -1.65
N ASN A 325 -6.19 8.78 -0.63
CA ASN A 325 -5.51 7.51 -0.37
C ASN A 325 -5.67 6.49 -1.51
N LYS A 326 -6.72 6.60 -2.31
CA LYS A 326 -6.91 5.75 -3.50
C LYS A 326 -6.15 6.25 -4.74
N ILE A 327 -5.54 7.44 -4.68
CA ILE A 327 -4.90 8.12 -5.82
C ILE A 327 -3.39 8.15 -5.69
N TRP A 328 -2.85 8.65 -4.59
CA TRP A 328 -1.41 8.77 -4.39
C TRP A 328 -0.71 7.42 -4.11
N GLU A 329 0.62 7.40 -4.12
CA GLU A 329 1.44 6.16 -4.02
C GLU A 329 1.13 5.14 -5.14
N GLY A 330 0.73 5.64 -6.31
CA GLY A 330 0.09 4.91 -7.40
C GLY A 330 -1.40 4.70 -7.13
N THR A 331 -2.24 4.95 -8.15
CA THR A 331 -3.68 4.72 -7.99
C THR A 331 -3.98 3.27 -7.63
N ASN A 332 -5.17 3.00 -7.09
CA ASN A 332 -5.54 1.62 -6.74
C ASN A 332 -5.55 0.71 -7.96
N GLU A 333 -5.91 1.23 -9.14
CA GLU A 333 -5.83 0.51 -10.42
C GLU A 333 -4.38 0.13 -10.76
N ILE A 334 -3.43 1.08 -10.63
CA ILE A 334 -2.01 0.81 -10.86
C ILE A 334 -1.47 -0.24 -9.88
N ASN A 335 -1.85 -0.16 -8.60
CA ASN A 335 -1.45 -1.15 -7.60
C ASN A 335 -2.05 -2.54 -7.89
N ARG A 336 -3.30 -2.62 -8.39
CA ARG A 336 -3.88 -3.88 -8.88
C ARG A 336 -3.12 -4.43 -10.08
N MET A 337 -2.74 -3.58 -11.03
CA MET A 337 -1.89 -4.00 -12.16
C MET A 337 -0.53 -4.51 -11.70
N LEU A 338 0.12 -3.84 -10.74
CA LEU A 338 1.41 -4.28 -10.18
C LEU A 338 1.27 -5.63 -9.48
N CYS A 339 0.28 -5.78 -8.61
CA CYS A 339 0.00 -7.01 -7.89
C CYS A 339 -0.29 -8.17 -8.86
N GLY A 340 -1.23 -7.97 -9.79
CA GLY A 340 -1.62 -9.00 -10.74
C GLY A 340 -0.46 -9.42 -11.67
N ARG A 341 0.29 -8.45 -12.22
CA ARG A 341 1.45 -8.74 -13.09
C ARG A 341 2.58 -9.42 -12.34
N ALA A 342 2.87 -9.02 -11.10
CA ALA A 342 3.88 -9.69 -10.28
C ALA A 342 3.54 -11.17 -10.06
N MET A 343 2.28 -11.47 -9.74
CA MET A 343 1.82 -12.85 -9.56
C MET A 343 1.82 -13.67 -10.84
N ILE A 344 1.43 -13.08 -11.99
CA ILE A 344 1.53 -13.71 -13.29
C ILE A 344 3.00 -14.07 -13.60
N THR A 345 3.92 -13.13 -13.36
CA THR A 345 5.36 -13.35 -13.57
C THR A 345 5.89 -14.49 -12.71
N LYS A 346 5.55 -14.50 -11.40
CA LYS A 346 5.96 -15.56 -10.47
C LYS A 346 5.37 -16.93 -10.85
N ALA A 347 4.14 -16.96 -11.35
CA ALA A 347 3.51 -18.19 -11.84
C ALA A 347 4.22 -18.74 -13.08
N LEU A 348 4.54 -17.88 -14.05
CA LEU A 348 5.21 -18.27 -15.29
C LEU A 348 6.68 -18.66 -15.08
N SER A 349 7.39 -18.01 -14.13
CA SER A 349 8.78 -18.36 -13.78
C SER A 349 8.92 -19.64 -12.97
N GLY A 350 7.81 -20.19 -12.43
CA GLY A 350 7.81 -21.35 -11.54
C GLY A 350 8.17 -21.03 -10.09
N GLU A 351 8.35 -19.74 -9.73
CA GLU A 351 8.72 -19.31 -8.36
C GLU A 351 7.68 -19.74 -7.30
N ILE A 352 6.40 -19.78 -7.66
CA ILE A 352 5.31 -20.11 -6.74
C ILE A 352 4.72 -21.52 -6.92
N GLY A 353 5.35 -22.40 -7.67
CA GLY A 353 4.85 -23.78 -7.88
C GLY A 353 3.42 -23.82 -8.47
N PHE A 354 3.13 -22.96 -9.44
CA PHE A 354 1.77 -22.77 -9.96
C PHE A 354 1.20 -24.04 -10.63
N LYS A 355 2.04 -24.82 -11.33
CA LYS A 355 1.60 -26.07 -11.99
C LYS A 355 1.20 -27.14 -10.99
N GLU A 356 2.03 -27.32 -9.98
CA GLU A 356 1.78 -28.26 -8.87
C GLU A 356 0.52 -27.87 -8.10
N TYR A 357 0.28 -26.56 -7.95
CA TYR A 357 -0.94 -26.10 -7.31
C TYR A 357 -2.19 -26.35 -8.17
N LEU A 358 -2.12 -26.23 -9.49
CA LEU A 358 -3.23 -26.59 -10.39
C LEU A 358 -3.59 -28.08 -10.30
N GLU A 359 -2.61 -28.98 -10.17
CA GLU A 359 -2.87 -30.40 -9.93
C GLU A 359 -3.64 -30.62 -8.61
N LYS A 360 -3.28 -29.89 -7.56
CA LYS A 360 -4.01 -29.90 -6.28
C LYS A 360 -5.45 -29.38 -6.45
N VAL A 361 -5.64 -28.32 -7.24
CA VAL A 361 -6.97 -27.76 -7.54
C VAL A 361 -7.84 -28.77 -8.28
N ASP A 362 -7.29 -29.52 -9.23
CA ASP A 362 -8.03 -30.59 -9.91
C ASP A 362 -8.46 -31.71 -8.94
N VAL A 363 -7.63 -32.05 -7.95
CA VAL A 363 -8.00 -32.98 -6.88
C VAL A 363 -9.18 -32.42 -6.06
N TYR A 364 -9.13 -31.14 -5.69
CA TYR A 364 -10.23 -30.47 -4.98
C TYR A 364 -11.54 -30.52 -5.77
N CYS A 365 -11.48 -30.23 -7.07
CA CYS A 365 -12.64 -30.29 -7.95
C CYS A 365 -13.22 -31.70 -8.13
N ASN A 366 -12.41 -32.76 -8.01
CA ASN A 366 -12.86 -34.14 -8.19
C ASN A 366 -13.34 -34.80 -6.90
N ASN A 367 -12.66 -34.56 -5.78
CA ASN A 367 -12.84 -35.29 -4.53
C ASN A 367 -13.48 -34.47 -3.41
N GLY A 368 -13.68 -33.16 -3.61
CA GLY A 368 -14.02 -32.18 -2.58
C GLY A 368 -12.78 -31.50 -2.03
N LEU A 369 -12.96 -30.26 -1.57
CA LEU A 369 -11.89 -29.47 -0.97
C LEU A 369 -11.59 -30.01 0.42
N ASP A 370 -10.32 -30.33 0.67
CA ASP A 370 -9.79 -30.67 1.99
C ASP A 370 -8.52 -29.84 2.23
N SER A 371 -8.61 -28.93 3.17
CA SER A 371 -7.48 -28.06 3.55
C SER A 371 -6.40 -28.79 4.34
N GLY A 372 -6.71 -29.96 4.90
CA GLY A 372 -5.86 -30.67 5.86
C GLY A 372 -5.82 -30.00 7.24
N TYR A 373 -6.59 -28.94 7.47
CA TYR A 373 -6.69 -28.28 8.77
C TYR A 373 -7.80 -28.92 9.62
N GLU A 374 -7.45 -29.33 10.84
CA GLU A 374 -8.36 -29.97 11.78
C GLU A 374 -8.56 -29.07 13.02
N GLY A 375 -9.41 -28.06 12.92
CA GLY A 375 -9.70 -27.12 14.01
C GLY A 375 -11.07 -26.45 13.84
N ASP A 376 -11.42 -25.61 14.82
CA ASP A 376 -12.75 -24.95 14.88
C ASP A 376 -13.02 -23.98 13.71
N LEU A 377 -11.97 -23.59 12.97
CA LEU A 377 -12.04 -22.71 11.79
C LEU A 377 -11.82 -23.47 10.48
N LYS A 378 -12.13 -24.79 10.44
CA LYS A 378 -11.93 -25.61 9.24
C LYS A 378 -12.68 -25.05 8.03
N THR A 379 -13.95 -24.69 8.21
CA THR A 379 -14.77 -24.10 7.15
C THR A 379 -14.17 -22.80 6.60
N GLU A 380 -13.69 -21.94 7.46
CA GLU A 380 -13.09 -20.65 7.08
C GLU A 380 -11.77 -20.84 6.34
N VAL A 381 -10.95 -21.79 6.78
CA VAL A 381 -9.71 -22.17 6.08
C VAL A 381 -10.03 -22.75 4.70
N GLU A 382 -11.04 -23.61 4.60
CA GLU A 382 -11.49 -24.15 3.32
C GLU A 382 -12.06 -23.06 2.40
N CYS A 383 -12.76 -22.05 2.89
CA CYS A 383 -13.19 -20.88 2.10
C CYS A 383 -12.01 -20.11 1.50
N VAL A 384 -10.93 -19.92 2.27
CA VAL A 384 -9.72 -19.26 1.75
C VAL A 384 -8.99 -20.13 0.74
N GLU A 385 -8.89 -21.44 0.97
CA GLU A 385 -8.32 -22.38 -0.01
C GLU A 385 -9.15 -22.42 -1.30
N ALA A 386 -10.49 -22.37 -1.21
CA ALA A 386 -11.38 -22.24 -2.35
C ALA A 386 -11.09 -20.94 -3.15
N ALA A 387 -10.91 -19.81 -2.48
CA ALA A 387 -10.57 -18.56 -3.12
C ALA A 387 -9.23 -18.62 -3.88
N LYS A 388 -8.22 -19.27 -3.29
CA LYS A 388 -6.93 -19.54 -3.96
C LYS A 388 -7.09 -20.46 -5.17
N ALA A 389 -7.93 -21.50 -5.07
CA ALA A 389 -8.22 -22.40 -6.17
C ALA A 389 -8.95 -21.69 -7.31
N VAL A 390 -9.94 -20.86 -7.01
CA VAL A 390 -10.66 -20.00 -7.97
C VAL A 390 -9.69 -19.07 -8.68
N TYR A 391 -8.77 -18.43 -7.95
CA TYR A 391 -7.69 -17.61 -8.55
C TYR A 391 -6.86 -18.41 -9.55
N ALA A 392 -6.42 -19.61 -9.16
CA ALA A 392 -5.57 -20.44 -10.00
C ALA A 392 -6.28 -20.87 -11.29
N ILE A 393 -7.57 -21.26 -11.21
CA ILE A 393 -8.37 -21.58 -12.40
C ILE A 393 -8.50 -20.35 -13.30
N CYS A 394 -8.88 -19.19 -12.75
CA CYS A 394 -9.04 -17.97 -13.53
C CYS A 394 -7.72 -17.54 -14.20
N LEU A 395 -6.59 -17.65 -13.51
CA LEU A 395 -5.28 -17.36 -14.08
C LEU A 395 -4.93 -18.34 -15.21
N ASN A 396 -5.15 -19.64 -15.01
CA ASN A 396 -4.88 -20.66 -16.03
C ASN A 396 -5.71 -20.44 -17.30
N GLU A 397 -7.01 -20.17 -17.17
CA GLU A 397 -7.88 -19.86 -18.30
C GLU A 397 -7.46 -18.58 -19.02
N SER A 398 -7.08 -17.55 -18.26
CA SER A 398 -6.59 -16.29 -18.82
C SER A 398 -5.28 -16.47 -19.60
N LEU A 399 -4.34 -17.24 -19.05
CA LEU A 399 -3.07 -17.59 -19.73
C LEU A 399 -3.32 -18.44 -20.97
N SER A 400 -4.24 -19.38 -20.91
CA SER A 400 -4.60 -20.25 -22.05
C SER A 400 -5.20 -19.43 -23.19
N LYS A 401 -5.99 -18.42 -22.90
CA LYS A 401 -6.63 -17.55 -23.90
C LYS A 401 -5.68 -16.52 -24.49
N HIS A 402 -4.93 -15.80 -23.64
CA HIS A 402 -4.18 -14.61 -24.03
C HIS A 402 -2.66 -14.84 -24.14
N GLY A 403 -2.14 -15.94 -23.57
CA GLY A 403 -0.70 -16.22 -23.60
C GLY A 403 0.13 -15.07 -23.04
N GLN A 404 1.10 -14.59 -23.82
CA GLN A 404 1.96 -13.46 -23.42
C GLN A 404 1.24 -12.11 -23.45
N ASP A 405 0.15 -11.99 -24.17
CA ASP A 405 -0.63 -10.74 -24.29
C ASP A 405 -1.49 -10.46 -23.06
N ILE A 406 -1.59 -11.39 -22.12
CA ILE A 406 -2.31 -11.20 -20.83
C ILE A 406 -1.88 -9.91 -20.13
N GLY A 407 -0.62 -9.47 -20.30
CA GLY A 407 -0.10 -8.23 -19.72
C GLY A 407 -0.83 -6.96 -20.17
N THR A 408 -1.61 -7.01 -21.26
CA THR A 408 -2.43 -5.90 -21.79
C THR A 408 -3.90 -5.98 -21.39
N GLU A 409 -4.36 -7.13 -20.87
CA GLU A 409 -5.74 -7.39 -20.49
C GLU A 409 -6.07 -6.82 -19.10
N GLN A 410 -6.19 -5.48 -19.03
CA GLN A 410 -6.30 -4.76 -17.76
C GLN A 410 -7.49 -5.19 -16.90
N VAL A 411 -8.66 -5.44 -17.51
CA VAL A 411 -9.87 -5.86 -16.78
C VAL A 411 -9.66 -7.25 -16.15
N ILE A 412 -9.02 -8.16 -16.87
CA ILE A 412 -8.70 -9.51 -16.36
C ILE A 412 -7.70 -9.41 -15.20
N ILE A 413 -6.60 -8.67 -15.40
CA ILE A 413 -5.56 -8.49 -14.37
C ILE A 413 -6.13 -7.84 -13.10
N GLU A 414 -6.99 -6.83 -13.26
CA GLU A 414 -7.64 -6.15 -12.13
C GLU A 414 -8.52 -7.10 -11.32
N ASN A 415 -9.33 -7.93 -11.99
CA ASN A 415 -10.19 -8.90 -11.31
C ASN A 415 -9.38 -10.06 -10.70
N LEU A 416 -8.31 -10.52 -11.34
CA LEU A 416 -7.35 -11.45 -10.72
C LEU A 416 -6.74 -10.84 -9.45
N ALA A 417 -6.31 -9.58 -9.50
CA ALA A 417 -5.78 -8.89 -8.35
C ALA A 417 -6.82 -8.76 -7.22
N ASN A 418 -8.09 -8.51 -7.53
CA ASN A 418 -9.16 -8.47 -6.54
C ASN A 418 -9.34 -9.83 -5.83
N ILE A 419 -9.38 -10.93 -6.58
CA ILE A 419 -9.46 -12.28 -5.97
C ILE A 419 -8.25 -12.51 -5.05
N LEU A 420 -7.05 -12.16 -5.51
CA LEU A 420 -5.83 -12.31 -4.74
C LEU A 420 -5.84 -11.47 -3.45
N ILE A 421 -6.30 -10.21 -3.52
CA ILE A 421 -6.43 -9.32 -2.36
C ILE A 421 -7.33 -9.97 -1.30
N TYR A 422 -8.52 -10.41 -1.69
CA TYR A 422 -9.47 -11.03 -0.75
C TYR A 422 -8.93 -12.32 -0.15
N ALA A 423 -8.32 -13.19 -0.96
CA ALA A 423 -7.71 -14.42 -0.49
C ALA A 423 -6.55 -14.17 0.49
N TYR A 424 -5.67 -13.20 0.18
CA TYR A 424 -4.53 -12.86 1.02
C TYR A 424 -4.93 -12.26 2.37
N VAL A 425 -5.93 -11.37 2.36
CA VAL A 425 -6.49 -10.76 3.57
C VAL A 425 -7.15 -11.83 4.46
N GLY A 426 -7.93 -12.74 3.86
CA GLY A 426 -8.53 -13.87 4.58
C GLY A 426 -7.50 -14.79 5.20
N ASP A 427 -6.48 -15.17 4.45
CA ASP A 427 -5.37 -16.01 4.92
C ASP A 427 -4.60 -15.36 6.09
N SER A 428 -4.26 -14.07 5.95
CA SER A 428 -3.59 -13.31 7.01
C SER A 428 -4.42 -13.22 8.29
N THR A 429 -5.73 -13.02 8.13
CA THR A 429 -6.67 -12.91 9.26
C THR A 429 -6.80 -14.25 10.00
N LEU A 430 -7.01 -15.34 9.26
CA LEU A 430 -7.10 -16.69 9.84
C LEU A 430 -5.80 -17.12 10.51
N SER A 431 -4.67 -16.89 9.86
CA SER A 431 -3.35 -17.19 10.42
C SER A 431 -3.16 -16.51 11.78
N ARG A 432 -3.53 -15.23 11.89
CA ARG A 432 -3.46 -14.48 13.15
C ARG A 432 -4.38 -15.06 14.23
N VAL A 433 -5.62 -15.39 13.88
CA VAL A 433 -6.59 -15.95 14.84
C VAL A 433 -6.13 -17.32 15.32
N ILE A 434 -5.69 -18.19 14.42
CA ILE A 434 -5.22 -19.53 14.75
C ILE A 434 -3.98 -19.49 15.66
N GLN A 435 -2.98 -18.66 15.30
CA GLN A 435 -1.74 -18.51 16.08
C GLN A 435 -1.96 -17.95 17.48
N ASN A 436 -2.97 -17.11 17.66
CA ASN A 436 -3.25 -16.43 18.93
C ASN A 436 -4.46 -17.01 19.68
N LYS A 437 -4.96 -18.18 19.29
CA LYS A 437 -6.17 -18.80 19.87
C LYS A 437 -6.12 -18.85 21.39
N ASP A 438 -5.04 -19.38 21.96
CA ASP A 438 -4.89 -19.52 23.40
C ASP A 438 -4.91 -18.18 24.13
N LEU A 439 -4.27 -17.14 23.56
CA LEU A 439 -4.26 -15.80 24.10
C LEU A 439 -5.68 -15.20 24.11
N TYR A 440 -6.44 -15.38 23.02
CA TYR A 440 -7.80 -14.87 22.92
C TYR A 440 -8.74 -15.58 23.89
N VAL A 441 -8.60 -16.90 24.06
CA VAL A 441 -9.37 -17.66 25.06
C VAL A 441 -9.03 -17.18 26.47
N GLN A 442 -7.75 -17.02 26.84
CA GLN A 442 -7.33 -16.50 28.14
C GLN A 442 -7.88 -15.10 28.44
N LYS A 443 -7.95 -14.23 27.42
CA LYS A 443 -8.48 -12.86 27.53
C LYS A 443 -9.99 -12.76 27.34
N ASN A 444 -10.68 -13.86 27.12
CA ASN A 444 -12.11 -13.93 26.80
C ASN A 444 -12.49 -13.01 25.60
N GLN A 445 -11.65 -13.01 24.55
CA GLN A 445 -11.82 -12.21 23.35
C GLN A 445 -12.40 -13.08 22.22
N VAL A 446 -13.68 -12.92 21.92
CA VAL A 446 -14.38 -13.63 20.83
C VAL A 446 -14.39 -12.86 19.51
N VAL A 447 -14.17 -11.55 19.53
CA VAL A 447 -14.26 -10.66 18.37
C VAL A 447 -13.30 -11.07 17.25
N PRO A 448 -12.02 -11.42 17.49
CA PRO A 448 -11.10 -11.86 16.46
C PRO A 448 -11.61 -13.03 15.62
N GLU A 449 -12.15 -14.06 16.27
CA GLU A 449 -12.70 -15.23 15.60
C GLU A 449 -13.95 -14.89 14.78
N LEU A 450 -14.84 -14.05 15.34
CA LEU A 450 -16.04 -13.58 14.63
C LEU A 450 -15.66 -12.74 13.41
N CYS A 451 -14.65 -11.87 13.50
CA CYS A 451 -14.17 -11.13 12.35
C CYS A 451 -13.67 -12.06 11.23
N ALA A 452 -12.93 -13.11 11.58
CA ALA A 452 -12.46 -14.08 10.60
C ALA A 452 -13.63 -14.83 9.92
N LYS A 453 -14.60 -15.31 10.71
CA LYS A 453 -15.77 -16.04 10.21
C LYS A 453 -16.62 -15.21 9.26
N VAL A 454 -16.97 -13.99 9.64
CA VAL A 454 -17.79 -13.12 8.79
C VAL A 454 -17.03 -12.70 7.54
N TYR A 455 -15.77 -12.29 7.69
CA TYR A 455 -14.96 -11.86 6.55
C TYR A 455 -14.83 -12.98 5.49
N THR A 456 -14.52 -14.21 5.90
CA THR A 456 -14.34 -15.33 4.95
C THR A 456 -15.63 -15.72 4.24
N ALA A 457 -16.77 -15.64 4.93
CA ALA A 457 -18.08 -15.89 4.32
C ALA A 457 -18.43 -14.83 3.25
N GLU A 458 -18.23 -13.54 3.54
CA GLU A 458 -18.49 -12.45 2.59
C GLU A 458 -17.48 -12.44 1.44
N GLN A 459 -16.22 -12.76 1.71
CA GLN A 459 -15.16 -12.88 0.73
C GLN A 459 -15.49 -13.87 -0.37
N GLY A 460 -16.04 -15.05 -0.02
CA GLY A 460 -16.40 -16.08 -0.98
C GLY A 460 -17.34 -15.55 -2.07
N ILE A 461 -18.35 -14.76 -1.70
CA ILE A 461 -19.28 -14.12 -2.62
C ILE A 461 -18.56 -13.18 -3.59
N ARG A 462 -17.69 -12.30 -3.07
CA ARG A 462 -16.95 -11.34 -3.89
C ARG A 462 -15.95 -12.01 -4.82
N VAL A 463 -15.26 -13.05 -4.37
CA VAL A 463 -14.34 -13.85 -5.19
C VAL A 463 -15.06 -14.46 -6.39
N MET A 464 -16.25 -15.04 -6.19
CA MET A 464 -17.03 -15.60 -7.29
C MET A 464 -17.56 -14.54 -8.25
N GLU A 465 -17.89 -13.35 -7.77
CA GLU A 465 -18.25 -12.22 -8.64
C GLU A 465 -17.10 -11.82 -9.58
N TYR A 466 -15.87 -11.69 -9.05
CA TYR A 466 -14.70 -11.36 -9.87
C TYR A 466 -14.31 -12.49 -10.82
N ALA A 467 -14.40 -13.74 -10.39
CA ALA A 467 -14.18 -14.91 -11.25
C ALA A 467 -15.16 -14.92 -12.44
N ASN A 468 -16.43 -14.66 -12.20
CA ASN A 468 -17.43 -14.54 -13.26
C ASN A 468 -17.13 -13.42 -14.24
N LYS A 469 -16.62 -12.25 -13.78
CA LYS A 469 -16.20 -11.16 -14.66
C LYS A 469 -15.03 -11.59 -15.57
N ILE A 470 -14.06 -12.31 -15.03
CA ILE A 470 -12.92 -12.85 -15.80
C ILE A 470 -13.41 -13.84 -16.86
N LEU A 471 -14.22 -14.83 -16.45
CA LEU A 471 -14.68 -15.88 -17.37
C LEU A 471 -15.60 -15.33 -18.46
N ASN A 472 -16.50 -14.41 -18.12
CA ASN A 472 -17.34 -13.73 -19.12
C ASN A 472 -16.48 -12.95 -20.14
N SER A 473 -15.37 -12.32 -19.70
CA SER A 473 -14.44 -11.65 -20.62
C SER A 473 -13.67 -12.63 -21.52
N ILE A 474 -13.31 -13.82 -21.01
CA ILE A 474 -12.58 -14.84 -21.77
C ILE A 474 -13.48 -15.54 -22.79
N TYR A 475 -14.73 -15.83 -22.43
CA TYR A 475 -15.66 -16.70 -23.15
C TYR A 475 -16.85 -15.96 -23.78
N ASP A 476 -16.81 -14.61 -23.83
CA ASP A 476 -17.89 -13.78 -24.39
C ASP A 476 -19.29 -14.10 -23.82
N GLY A 477 -19.35 -14.49 -22.55
CA GLY A 477 -20.57 -14.87 -21.82
C GLY A 477 -20.99 -16.34 -21.96
N GLU A 478 -20.30 -17.14 -22.78
CA GLU A 478 -20.59 -18.58 -22.98
C GLU A 478 -19.59 -19.45 -22.20
N ILE A 479 -19.66 -19.42 -20.86
CA ILE A 479 -18.74 -20.16 -19.98
C ILE A 479 -18.92 -21.66 -20.19
N PRO A 480 -17.82 -22.46 -20.39
CA PRO A 480 -17.90 -23.89 -20.52
C PRO A 480 -18.52 -24.57 -19.28
N LYS A 481 -19.47 -25.48 -19.47
CA LYS A 481 -20.16 -26.20 -18.39
C LYS A 481 -19.21 -26.94 -17.43
N GLU A 482 -18.07 -27.38 -17.94
CA GLU A 482 -17.04 -28.00 -17.10
C GLU A 482 -16.48 -27.03 -16.08
N LEU A 483 -16.20 -25.77 -16.48
CA LEU A 483 -15.76 -24.72 -15.57
C LEU A 483 -16.85 -24.33 -14.57
N GLU A 484 -18.09 -24.14 -15.03
CA GLU A 484 -19.24 -23.92 -14.13
C GLU A 484 -19.33 -25.01 -13.06
N SER A 485 -19.14 -26.28 -13.46
CA SER A 485 -19.12 -27.41 -12.54
C SER A 485 -17.95 -27.39 -11.56
N LYS A 486 -16.74 -26.97 -12.00
CA LYS A 486 -15.57 -26.81 -11.12
C LYS A 486 -15.84 -25.73 -10.07
N PHE A 487 -16.37 -24.57 -10.48
CA PHE A 487 -16.69 -23.47 -9.55
C PHE A 487 -17.80 -23.83 -8.55
N ALA A 488 -18.84 -24.56 -8.98
CA ALA A 488 -19.90 -25.02 -8.10
C ALA A 488 -19.42 -25.99 -7.00
N LYS A 489 -18.25 -26.63 -7.19
CA LYS A 489 -17.65 -27.52 -6.19
C LYS A 489 -16.71 -26.78 -5.22
N LEU A 490 -16.30 -25.56 -5.57
CA LEU A 490 -15.45 -24.70 -4.76
C LEU A 490 -16.25 -23.61 -4.02
N SER A 491 -17.52 -23.40 -4.39
CA SER A 491 -18.45 -22.48 -3.75
C SER A 491 -19.21 -23.21 -2.63
#